data_9f9794adcadcc07b42735f384a69c101
#
_entry.id   9f9794adcadcc07b42735f384a69c101
#
_cell.length_a   1.000
_cell.length_b   1.000
_cell.length_c   1.000
_cell.angle_alpha   90.00
_cell.angle_beta   90.00
_cell.angle_gamma   90.00
#
_symmetry.space_group_name_H-M   'P 1'
#
loop_
_entity.id
_entity.type
_entity.pdbx_description
1 polymer ?
#
loop_
_entity_poly.entity_id
_entity_poly.type
_entity_poly.pdbx_seq_one_letter_code
_entity_poly.pdbx_strand_id
1 'polypeptide(L)'
;YYFDIHHLKLVENTHYTYQQIKENYQILIHYQSIFYQGKLVFKDFIMSKGGRIHFEEVKRIFEIIQIVCLLTFCTTSYLVYRQIKQKEYRFFKLTAILTIVIPLILGFFAFIDFDQLVFSNDYWLFNPRLDPIINILPENFFMHCFILIVFIVLFSAFICYKIYQHYQKTILAIDNHESYTL
;
A
#
# COMPACT_ATOMS: atom_id res chain seq x y z
N TYR A 1 -13.14 -1.19 1.16
CA TYR A 1 -13.90 -2.05 0.24
C TYR A 1 -15.39 -2.14 0.61
N TYR A 2 -15.76 -2.38 1.86
CA TYR A 2 -17.19 -2.45 2.26
C TYR A 2 -17.94 -1.15 2.00
N PHE A 3 -17.29 -0.01 2.14
CA PHE A 3 -17.81 1.27 1.70
C PHE A 3 -18.04 1.27 0.18
N ASP A 4 -17.07 0.76 -0.59
CA ASP A 4 -17.13 0.75 -2.06
C ASP A 4 -18.25 -0.16 -2.59
N ILE A 5 -18.60 -1.27 -1.92
CA ILE A 5 -19.72 -2.13 -2.34
C ILE A 5 -21.00 -1.30 -2.45
N HIS A 6 -21.28 -0.42 -1.50
CA HIS A 6 -22.46 0.44 -1.50
C HIS A 6 -22.29 1.66 -2.40
N HIS A 7 -21.15 2.35 -2.27
CA HIS A 7 -20.88 3.59 -3.02
C HIS A 7 -20.83 3.36 -4.53
N LEU A 8 -20.22 2.28 -4.98
CA LEU A 8 -20.10 1.91 -6.38
C LEU A 8 -21.27 1.05 -6.87
N LYS A 9 -22.30 0.84 -6.03
CA LYS A 9 -23.50 0.08 -6.37
C LYS A 9 -23.19 -1.31 -6.95
N LEU A 10 -22.21 -2.02 -6.40
CA LEU A 10 -21.75 -3.29 -6.95
C LEU A 10 -22.85 -4.35 -6.98
N VAL A 11 -23.74 -4.35 -6.00
CA VAL A 11 -24.89 -5.26 -5.96
C VAL A 11 -25.87 -4.98 -7.11
N GLU A 12 -26.09 -3.70 -7.43
CA GLU A 12 -26.99 -3.29 -8.51
C GLU A 12 -26.37 -3.51 -9.91
N ASN A 13 -25.06 -3.30 -10.02
CA ASN A 13 -24.31 -3.41 -11.28
C ASN A 13 -23.87 -4.85 -11.60
N THR A 14 -23.91 -5.76 -10.62
CA THR A 14 -23.60 -7.16 -10.79
C THR A 14 -24.81 -7.99 -10.39
N HIS A 15 -24.96 -9.21 -10.86
CA HIS A 15 -26.06 -10.11 -10.45
C HIS A 15 -25.77 -10.83 -9.14
N TYR A 16 -24.80 -10.35 -8.34
CA TYR A 16 -24.37 -10.98 -7.09
C TYR A 16 -24.94 -10.25 -5.87
N THR A 17 -25.28 -11.02 -4.85
CA THR A 17 -25.71 -10.47 -3.56
C THR A 17 -24.53 -9.84 -2.82
N TYR A 18 -24.82 -8.93 -1.90
CA TYR A 18 -23.81 -8.35 -1.00
C TYR A 18 -22.95 -9.41 -0.31
N GLN A 19 -23.58 -10.50 0.15
CA GLN A 19 -22.89 -11.58 0.85
C GLN A 19 -21.91 -12.32 -0.07
N GLN A 20 -22.32 -12.63 -1.30
CA GLN A 20 -21.45 -13.27 -2.30
C GLN A 20 -20.24 -12.39 -2.65
N ILE A 21 -20.47 -11.10 -2.88
CA ILE A 21 -19.41 -10.13 -3.15
C ILE A 21 -18.40 -10.10 -1.97
N LYS A 22 -18.93 -9.97 -0.75
CA LYS A 22 -18.12 -9.92 0.48
C LYS A 22 -17.30 -11.18 0.69
N GLU A 23 -17.92 -12.36 0.58
CA GLU A 23 -17.25 -13.64 0.82
C GLU A 23 -16.14 -13.90 -0.20
N ASN A 24 -16.41 -13.68 -1.49
CA ASN A 24 -15.41 -13.89 -2.53
C ASN A 24 -14.27 -12.87 -2.46
N TYR A 25 -14.55 -11.61 -2.08
CA TYR A 25 -13.50 -10.64 -1.79
C TYR A 25 -12.65 -11.07 -0.59
N GLN A 26 -13.25 -11.55 0.48
CA GLN A 26 -12.50 -12.07 1.65
C GLN A 26 -11.60 -13.26 1.29
N ILE A 27 -12.09 -14.18 0.44
CA ILE A 27 -11.29 -15.29 -0.08
C ILE A 27 -10.06 -14.74 -0.84
N LEU A 28 -10.24 -13.74 -1.71
CA LEU A 28 -9.15 -13.14 -2.46
C LEU A 28 -8.12 -12.48 -1.52
N ILE A 29 -8.55 -11.67 -0.55
CA ILE A 29 -7.65 -11.02 0.40
C ILE A 29 -6.90 -12.03 1.27
N HIS A 30 -7.59 -13.06 1.74
CA HIS A 30 -6.95 -14.13 2.52
C HIS A 30 -5.89 -14.88 1.68
N TYR A 31 -6.20 -15.12 0.41
CA TYR A 31 -5.25 -15.73 -0.54
C TYR A 31 -3.97 -14.91 -0.71
N GLN A 32 -4.04 -13.56 -0.70
CA GLN A 32 -2.89 -12.67 -0.86
C GLN A 32 -1.97 -12.61 0.37
N SER A 33 -2.35 -13.23 1.48
CA SER A 33 -1.53 -13.27 2.70
C SER A 33 -0.33 -14.21 2.55
N ILE A 34 0.85 -13.82 3.05
CA ILE A 34 2.04 -14.68 3.15
C ILE A 34 1.81 -15.94 3.97
N PHE A 35 0.82 -15.93 4.86
CA PHE A 35 0.50 -17.08 5.72
C PHE A 35 -0.38 -18.12 5.03
N TYR A 36 -0.93 -17.82 3.86
CA TYR A 36 -1.78 -18.74 3.11
C TYR A 36 -1.01 -19.45 2.01
N GLN A 37 -0.98 -20.79 2.03
CA GLN A 37 -0.23 -21.62 1.06
C GLN A 37 -1.15 -22.44 0.14
N GLY A 38 -2.47 -22.20 0.17
CA GLY A 38 -3.45 -22.94 -0.64
C GLY A 38 -3.62 -22.32 -2.04
N LYS A 39 -4.49 -22.97 -2.84
CA LYS A 39 -4.92 -22.44 -4.15
C LYS A 39 -6.06 -21.46 -3.97
N LEU A 40 -6.14 -20.47 -4.87
CA LEU A 40 -7.29 -19.58 -4.95
C LEU A 40 -8.50 -20.35 -5.52
N VAL A 41 -9.55 -20.43 -4.73
CA VAL A 41 -10.84 -21.03 -5.14
C VAL A 41 -11.95 -20.12 -4.63
N PHE A 42 -12.66 -19.49 -5.54
CA PHE A 42 -13.84 -18.70 -5.22
C PHE A 42 -15.05 -19.60 -4.92
N LYS A 43 -15.95 -19.11 -4.10
CA LYS A 43 -17.16 -19.85 -3.74
C LYS A 43 -18.24 -19.77 -4.82
N ASP A 44 -18.41 -18.55 -5.39
CA ASP A 44 -19.50 -18.24 -6.30
C ASP A 44 -18.99 -17.86 -7.71
N PHE A 45 -17.70 -17.68 -7.91
CA PHE A 45 -17.13 -17.22 -9.15
C PHE A 45 -16.35 -18.32 -9.85
N ILE A 46 -16.56 -18.45 -11.16
CA ILE A 46 -15.67 -19.20 -12.02
C ILE A 46 -14.37 -18.43 -12.20
N MET A 47 -13.30 -19.11 -12.59
CA MET A 47 -12.02 -18.52 -12.86
C MET A 47 -11.36 -19.22 -14.03
N SER A 48 -10.92 -18.46 -15.03
CA SER A 48 -10.20 -18.95 -16.19
C SER A 48 -8.79 -19.44 -15.80
N LYS A 49 -8.14 -20.19 -16.73
CA LYS A 49 -6.73 -20.56 -16.55
C LYS A 49 -5.83 -19.32 -16.51
N GLY A 50 -6.10 -18.32 -17.37
CA GLY A 50 -5.36 -17.05 -17.39
C GLY A 50 -5.54 -16.28 -16.08
N GLY A 51 -6.77 -16.12 -15.61
CA GLY A 51 -7.07 -15.46 -14.34
C GLY A 51 -6.37 -16.13 -13.16
N ARG A 52 -6.30 -17.46 -13.14
CA ARG A 52 -5.57 -18.18 -12.09
C ARG A 52 -4.07 -17.85 -12.10
N ILE A 53 -3.44 -17.91 -13.28
CA ILE A 53 -2.01 -17.59 -13.42
C ILE A 53 -1.76 -16.14 -12.96
N HIS A 54 -2.59 -15.20 -13.41
CA HIS A 54 -2.46 -13.81 -13.01
C HIS A 54 -2.55 -13.64 -11.47
N PHE A 55 -3.54 -14.25 -10.81
CA PHE A 55 -3.64 -14.16 -9.36
C PHE A 55 -2.47 -14.83 -8.62
N GLU A 56 -1.86 -15.87 -9.19
CA GLU A 56 -0.63 -16.47 -8.65
C GLU A 56 0.57 -15.53 -8.80
N GLU A 57 0.69 -14.79 -9.90
CA GLU A 57 1.71 -13.76 -10.11
C GLU A 57 1.51 -12.58 -9.15
N VAL A 58 0.28 -12.07 -9.05
CA VAL A 58 -0.10 -11.01 -8.11
C VAL A 58 0.21 -11.43 -6.67
N LYS A 59 -0.11 -12.67 -6.27
CA LYS A 59 0.22 -13.19 -4.95
C LYS A 59 1.72 -13.10 -4.65
N ARG A 60 2.57 -13.54 -5.57
CA ARG A 60 4.04 -13.46 -5.38
C ARG A 60 4.51 -12.02 -5.16
N ILE A 61 3.95 -11.07 -5.92
CA ILE A 61 4.25 -9.64 -5.74
C ILE A 61 3.84 -9.18 -4.35
N PHE A 62 2.62 -9.50 -3.91
CA PHE A 62 2.13 -9.15 -2.58
C PHE A 62 2.94 -9.79 -1.45
N GLU A 63 3.38 -11.04 -1.60
CA GLU A 63 4.25 -11.72 -0.63
C GLU A 63 5.60 -10.99 -0.50
N ILE A 64 6.22 -10.62 -1.63
CA ILE A 64 7.47 -9.83 -1.63
C ILE A 64 7.25 -8.49 -0.94
N ILE A 65 6.17 -7.76 -1.28
CA ILE A 65 5.85 -6.47 -0.67
C ILE A 65 5.67 -6.63 0.85
N GLN A 66 4.93 -7.63 1.32
CA GLN A 66 4.70 -7.88 2.75
C GLN A 66 6.01 -8.16 3.50
N ILE A 67 6.91 -8.97 2.91
CA ILE A 67 8.23 -9.24 3.50
C ILE A 67 9.08 -7.97 3.54
N VAL A 68 9.14 -7.21 2.45
CA VAL A 68 9.88 -5.95 2.39
C VAL A 68 9.32 -4.95 3.41
N CYS A 69 8.00 -4.83 3.52
CA CYS A 69 7.36 -3.98 4.54
C CYS A 69 7.75 -4.38 5.96
N LEU A 70 7.77 -5.67 6.28
CA LEU A 70 8.18 -6.15 7.59
C LEU A 70 9.65 -5.82 7.89
N LEU A 71 10.54 -6.10 6.96
CA LEU A 71 11.97 -5.81 7.11
C LEU A 71 12.24 -4.32 7.25
N THR A 72 11.59 -3.49 6.43
CA THR A 72 11.74 -2.02 6.50
C THR A 72 11.15 -1.47 7.78
N PHE A 73 10.02 -2.01 8.26
CA PHE A 73 9.44 -1.61 9.55
C PHE A 73 10.40 -1.90 10.72
N CYS A 74 10.97 -3.10 10.79
CA CYS A 74 11.93 -3.46 11.83
C CYS A 74 13.19 -2.59 11.77
N THR A 75 13.75 -2.40 10.57
CA THR A 75 14.96 -1.58 10.36
C THR A 75 14.70 -0.12 10.71
N THR A 76 13.58 0.45 10.26
CA THR A 76 13.23 1.83 10.56
C THR A 76 12.99 2.04 12.05
N SER A 77 12.28 1.12 12.71
CA SER A 77 12.06 1.17 14.17
C SER A 77 13.37 1.17 14.95
N TYR A 78 14.31 0.32 14.56
CA TYR A 78 15.66 0.29 15.15
C TYR A 78 16.43 1.59 14.93
N LEU A 79 16.44 2.11 13.70
CA LEU A 79 17.12 3.36 13.36
C LEU A 79 16.52 4.55 14.11
N VAL A 80 15.20 4.67 14.18
CA VAL A 80 14.51 5.72 14.93
C VAL A 80 14.88 5.65 16.42
N TYR A 81 14.81 4.45 17.03
CA TYR A 81 15.24 4.26 18.42
C TYR A 81 16.67 4.74 18.65
N ARG A 82 17.61 4.34 17.77
CA ARG A 82 19.02 4.73 17.86
C ARG A 82 19.21 6.24 17.72
N GLN A 83 18.55 6.89 16.74
CA GLN A 83 18.67 8.32 16.47
C GLN A 83 18.11 9.18 17.62
N ILE A 84 16.98 8.77 18.20
CA ILE A 84 16.41 9.43 19.40
C ILE A 84 17.40 9.35 20.56
N LYS A 85 18.01 8.18 20.80
CA LYS A 85 19.00 7.98 21.85
C LYS A 85 20.26 8.84 21.65
N GLN A 86 20.67 9.07 20.41
CA GLN A 86 21.84 9.89 20.05
C GLN A 86 21.50 11.38 19.92
N LYS A 87 20.24 11.77 20.07
CA LYS A 87 19.71 13.14 19.87
C LYS A 87 19.95 13.68 18.43
N GLU A 88 20.02 12.79 17.44
CA GLU A 88 20.29 13.08 16.02
C GLU A 88 18.97 13.28 15.25
N TYR A 89 18.33 14.43 15.35
CA TYR A 89 17.01 14.69 14.79
C TYR A 89 17.01 15.07 13.30
N ARG A 90 18.18 15.31 12.70
CA ARG A 90 18.31 15.59 11.24
C ARG A 90 17.81 14.44 10.38
N PHE A 91 17.85 13.22 10.91
CA PHE A 91 17.30 12.02 10.28
C PHE A 91 15.81 12.18 9.92
N PHE A 92 14.99 12.77 10.79
CA PHE A 92 13.56 12.96 10.51
C PHE A 92 13.30 13.88 9.32
N LYS A 93 14.16 14.90 9.09
CA LYS A 93 14.06 15.74 7.90
C LYS A 93 14.37 14.95 6.62
N LEU A 94 15.44 14.17 6.63
CA LEU A 94 15.80 13.31 5.50
C LEU A 94 14.70 12.29 5.21
N THR A 95 14.17 11.63 6.24
CA THR A 95 13.06 10.69 6.11
C THR A 95 11.86 11.37 5.48
N ALA A 96 11.45 12.56 5.93
CA ALA A 96 10.32 13.28 5.36
C ALA A 96 10.51 13.57 3.85
N ILE A 97 11.72 13.97 3.44
CA ILE A 97 12.04 14.22 2.02
C ILE A 97 11.96 12.92 1.22
N LEU A 98 12.62 11.86 1.68
CA LEU A 98 12.67 10.57 0.98
C LEU A 98 11.29 9.92 0.88
N THR A 99 10.44 10.09 1.89
CA THR A 99 9.05 9.59 1.89
C THR A 99 8.22 10.20 0.74
N ILE A 100 8.54 11.40 0.29
CA ILE A 100 7.88 12.05 -0.85
C ILE A 100 8.60 11.71 -2.17
N VAL A 101 9.92 11.86 -2.19
CA VAL A 101 10.72 11.75 -3.42
C VAL A 101 10.70 10.34 -4.00
N ILE A 102 10.85 9.30 -3.15
CA ILE A 102 10.90 7.91 -3.64
C ILE A 102 9.58 7.48 -4.31
N PRO A 103 8.39 7.69 -3.71
CA PRO A 103 7.13 7.35 -4.38
C PRO A 103 6.88 8.16 -5.65
N LEU A 104 7.31 9.42 -5.73
CA LEU A 104 7.20 10.22 -6.95
C LEU A 104 8.06 9.66 -8.08
N ILE A 105 9.29 9.25 -7.79
CA ILE A 105 10.17 8.60 -8.77
C ILE A 105 9.58 7.27 -9.23
N LEU A 106 9.18 6.41 -8.29
CA LEU A 106 8.59 5.11 -8.60
C LEU A 106 7.27 5.26 -9.37
N GLY A 107 6.42 6.21 -8.97
CA GLY A 107 5.17 6.51 -9.66
C GLY A 107 5.36 7.01 -11.08
N PHE A 108 6.41 7.82 -11.32
CA PHE A 108 6.74 8.27 -12.67
C PHE A 108 7.15 7.09 -13.58
N PHE A 109 7.96 6.16 -13.09
CA PHE A 109 8.31 4.95 -13.84
C PHE A 109 7.11 4.01 -14.03
N ALA A 110 6.27 3.86 -13.01
CA ALA A 110 5.08 3.03 -13.09
C ALA A 110 4.02 3.57 -14.07
N PHE A 111 3.95 4.89 -14.25
CA PHE A 111 3.00 5.53 -15.17
C PHE A 111 3.31 5.24 -16.65
N ILE A 112 4.57 4.90 -16.97
CA ILE A 112 4.98 4.73 -18.38
C ILE A 112 4.55 3.38 -18.94
N ASP A 113 4.69 2.25 -18.20
CA ASP A 113 4.31 0.91 -18.71
C ASP A 113 4.27 -0.14 -17.57
N PHE A 114 3.49 0.13 -16.50
CA PHE A 114 3.49 -0.74 -15.32
C PHE A 114 3.10 -2.19 -15.63
N ASP A 115 2.07 -2.39 -16.45
CA ASP A 115 1.56 -3.72 -16.76
C ASP A 115 2.57 -4.54 -17.58
N GLN A 116 3.24 -3.93 -18.55
CA GLN A 116 4.29 -4.58 -19.34
C GLN A 116 5.58 -4.80 -18.53
N LEU A 117 5.86 -3.95 -17.55
CA LEU A 117 7.04 -4.09 -16.70
C LEU A 117 6.86 -5.22 -15.67
N VAL A 118 5.66 -5.39 -15.14
CA VAL A 118 5.35 -6.33 -14.06
C VAL A 118 4.91 -7.68 -14.59
N PHE A 119 4.14 -7.70 -15.67
CA PHE A 119 3.60 -8.92 -16.25
C PHE A 119 4.18 -9.17 -17.65
N SER A 120 4.79 -10.33 -17.82
CA SER A 120 5.34 -10.76 -19.11
C SER A 120 4.31 -11.41 -20.05
N ASN A 121 3.02 -11.27 -19.76
CA ASN A 121 1.91 -11.91 -20.45
C ASN A 121 0.65 -11.05 -20.41
N ASP A 122 -0.40 -11.44 -21.16
CA ASP A 122 -1.68 -10.73 -21.26
C ASP A 122 -2.76 -11.29 -20.32
N TYR A 123 -2.39 -12.10 -19.31
CA TYR A 123 -3.37 -12.71 -18.38
C TYR A 123 -4.02 -11.72 -17.44
N TRP A 124 -3.50 -10.50 -17.33
CA TRP A 124 -4.10 -9.38 -16.62
C TRP A 124 -5.33 -8.79 -17.34
N LEU A 125 -5.50 -9.06 -18.65
CA LEU A 125 -6.67 -8.68 -19.44
C LEU A 125 -7.84 -9.65 -19.16
N PHE A 126 -8.53 -9.43 -18.07
CA PHE A 126 -9.66 -10.27 -17.67
C PHE A 126 -10.83 -10.19 -18.63
N ASN A 127 -11.43 -11.35 -18.91
CA ASN A 127 -12.75 -11.42 -19.53
C ASN A 127 -13.82 -11.50 -18.42
N PRO A 128 -14.70 -10.49 -18.26
CA PRO A 128 -15.71 -10.46 -17.20
C PRO A 128 -16.66 -11.65 -17.17
N ARG A 129 -16.80 -12.37 -18.29
CA ARG A 129 -17.64 -13.58 -18.37
C ARG A 129 -16.94 -14.83 -17.84
N LEU A 130 -15.61 -14.91 -17.99
CA LEU A 130 -14.80 -16.06 -17.55
C LEU A 130 -14.19 -15.84 -16.17
N ASP A 131 -14.00 -14.58 -15.81
CA ASP A 131 -13.40 -14.15 -14.55
C ASP A 131 -14.28 -13.04 -13.89
N PRO A 132 -15.47 -13.41 -13.38
CA PRO A 132 -16.42 -12.43 -12.82
C PRO A 132 -15.91 -11.60 -11.65
N ILE A 133 -14.81 -12.05 -11.00
CA ILE A 133 -14.15 -11.32 -9.91
C ILE A 133 -13.81 -9.88 -10.30
N ILE A 134 -13.50 -9.60 -11.58
CA ILE A 134 -13.15 -8.25 -12.02
C ILE A 134 -14.35 -7.28 -11.92
N ASN A 135 -15.59 -7.79 -12.00
CA ASN A 135 -16.78 -6.96 -11.88
C ASN A 135 -17.00 -6.44 -10.45
N ILE A 136 -16.43 -7.12 -9.45
CA ILE A 136 -16.49 -6.68 -8.06
C ILE A 136 -15.23 -5.93 -7.60
N LEU A 137 -14.25 -5.78 -8.49
CA LEU A 137 -13.02 -5.01 -8.30
C LEU A 137 -12.95 -3.89 -9.35
N PRO A 138 -13.90 -2.93 -9.37
CA PRO A 138 -13.95 -1.90 -10.39
C PRO A 138 -12.75 -0.93 -10.26
N GLU A 139 -12.40 -0.27 -11.35
CA GLU A 139 -11.30 0.70 -11.44
C GLU A 139 -11.38 1.77 -10.33
N ASN A 140 -12.58 2.26 -10.04
CA ASN A 140 -12.80 3.24 -8.98
C ASN A 140 -12.38 2.74 -7.59
N PHE A 141 -12.48 1.45 -7.31
CA PHE A 141 -11.97 0.86 -6.07
C PHE A 141 -10.45 1.01 -5.97
N PHE A 142 -9.72 0.71 -7.05
CA PHE A 142 -8.27 0.87 -7.08
C PHE A 142 -7.87 2.35 -6.97
N MET A 143 -8.64 3.26 -7.58
CA MET A 143 -8.42 4.70 -7.43
C MET A 143 -8.58 5.15 -5.98
N HIS A 144 -9.58 4.67 -5.25
CA HIS A 144 -9.76 4.97 -3.83
C HIS A 144 -8.59 4.45 -2.98
N CYS A 145 -8.11 3.24 -3.27
CA CYS A 145 -6.93 2.69 -2.62
C CYS A 145 -5.69 3.55 -2.90
N PHE A 146 -5.49 4.00 -4.14
CA PHE A 146 -4.38 4.86 -4.53
C PHE A 146 -4.42 6.20 -3.78
N ILE A 147 -5.57 6.87 -3.75
CA ILE A 147 -5.75 8.13 -3.02
C ILE A 147 -5.43 7.94 -1.53
N LEU A 148 -5.90 6.85 -0.92
CA LEU A 148 -5.61 6.54 0.48
C LEU A 148 -4.10 6.35 0.73
N ILE A 149 -3.40 5.64 -0.15
CA ILE A 149 -1.94 5.45 -0.06
C ILE A 149 -1.22 6.80 -0.14
N VAL A 150 -1.57 7.64 -1.13
CA VAL A 150 -0.98 8.98 -1.28
C VAL A 150 -1.21 9.82 -0.01
N PHE A 151 -2.42 9.80 0.54
CA PHE A 151 -2.74 10.50 1.78
C PHE A 151 -1.87 10.02 2.96
N ILE A 152 -1.74 8.71 3.15
CA ILE A 152 -0.91 8.13 4.22
C ILE A 152 0.57 8.54 4.06
N VAL A 153 1.10 8.52 2.83
CA VAL A 153 2.47 8.92 2.52
C VAL A 153 2.71 10.39 2.87
N LEU A 154 1.83 11.29 2.41
CA LEU A 154 1.95 12.73 2.69
C LEU A 154 1.80 13.03 4.19
N PHE A 155 0.87 12.38 4.85
CA PHE A 155 0.65 12.53 6.29
C PHE A 155 1.86 12.04 7.11
N SER A 156 2.46 10.92 6.72
CA SER A 156 3.68 10.41 7.35
C SER A 156 4.86 11.36 7.20
N ALA A 157 5.06 11.91 5.99
CA ALA A 157 6.09 12.92 5.73
C ALA A 157 5.87 14.19 6.57
N PHE A 158 4.62 14.64 6.68
CA PHE A 158 4.25 15.79 7.52
C PHE A 158 4.58 15.54 9.00
N ILE A 159 4.24 14.37 9.54
CA ILE A 159 4.58 14.00 10.93
C ILE A 159 6.09 14.03 11.15
N CYS A 160 6.87 13.38 10.29
CA CYS A 160 8.33 13.37 10.37
C CYS A 160 8.91 14.78 10.35
N TYR A 161 8.40 15.66 9.48
CA TYR A 161 8.84 17.04 9.41
C TYR A 161 8.48 17.84 10.67
N LYS A 162 7.29 17.64 11.24
CA LYS A 162 6.86 18.28 12.50
C LYS A 162 7.71 17.84 13.69
N ILE A 163 8.06 16.56 13.78
CA ILE A 163 8.98 16.04 14.80
C ILE A 163 10.33 16.75 14.66
N TYR A 164 10.88 16.83 13.46
CA TYR A 164 12.13 17.55 13.22
C TYR A 164 12.07 19.01 13.67
N GLN A 165 11.02 19.75 13.28
CA GLN A 165 10.84 21.16 13.69
C GLN A 165 10.75 21.34 15.21
N HIS A 166 10.02 20.45 15.88
CA HIS A 166 9.87 20.50 17.34
C HIS A 166 11.23 20.37 18.05
N TYR A 167 12.00 19.37 17.69
CA TYR A 167 13.31 19.15 18.31
C TYR A 167 14.32 20.24 17.95
N GLN A 168 14.30 20.80 16.73
CA GLN A 168 15.15 21.92 16.39
C GLN A 168 14.90 23.15 17.29
N LYS A 169 13.63 23.48 17.55
CA LYS A 169 13.28 24.59 18.44
C LYS A 169 13.77 24.36 19.88
N THR A 170 13.67 23.12 20.37
CA THR A 170 14.12 22.75 21.71
C THR A 170 15.63 22.90 21.85
N ILE A 171 16.41 22.45 20.86
CA ILE A 171 17.88 22.60 20.87
C ILE A 171 18.28 24.06 20.85
N LEU A 172 17.70 24.88 19.96
CA LEU A 172 17.99 26.31 19.89
C LEU A 172 17.66 27.05 21.19
N ALA A 173 16.59 26.63 21.89
CA ALA A 173 16.22 27.22 23.17
C ALA A 173 17.24 26.89 24.28
N ILE A 174 17.81 25.68 24.27
CA ILE A 174 18.86 25.27 25.22
C ILE A 174 20.16 26.04 24.95
N ASP A 175 20.61 26.10 23.69
CA ASP A 175 21.84 26.81 23.31
C ASP A 175 21.76 28.31 23.67
N ASN A 176 20.61 28.94 23.44
CA ASN A 176 20.40 30.34 23.85
C ASN A 176 20.43 30.52 25.36
N HIS A 177 19.90 29.59 26.15
CA HIS A 177 19.90 29.68 27.60
C HIS A 177 21.34 29.55 28.17
N GLU A 178 22.15 28.67 27.61
CA GLU A 178 23.55 28.51 28.01
C GLU A 178 24.40 29.75 27.65
N SER A 179 24.10 30.43 26.53
CA SER A 179 24.80 31.65 26.12
C SER A 179 24.53 32.87 26.99
N TYR A 180 23.43 32.89 27.75
CA TYR A 180 23.10 33.98 28.70
C TYR A 180 23.61 33.71 30.14
N THR A 181 24.16 32.53 30.40
CA THR A 181 24.67 32.13 31.74
C THR A 181 26.21 32.16 31.83
N LEU A 182 26.88 32.48 30.75
CA LEU A 182 28.34 32.75 30.68
C LEU A 182 28.58 34.27 30.58
#